data_67e6b3b46a2eb824cda1ee32e6083a9e
#
_entry.id   67e6b3b46a2eb824cda1ee32e6083a9e
#
_cell.length_a   1.000
_cell.length_b   1.000
_cell.length_c   1.000
_cell.angle_alpha   90.00
_cell.angle_beta   90.00
_cell.angle_gamma   90.00
#
_symmetry.space_group_name_H-M   'P 1'
#
loop_
_entity.id
_entity.type
_entity.pdbx_description
1 polymer ?
#
loop_
_entity_poly.entity_id
_entity_poly.type
_entity_poly.pdbx_seq_one_letter_code
_entity_poly.pdbx_strand_id
1 'polypeptide(L)'
;MDDAARRDEIRAAGCVLWRPGARDPEVALVHRSRYGDWTLPKGKCEPGEHALETAVREVAEETGVAVVLGRRLRSTRYQRGERPKVVDYWAARPAVAGPQAGFVPNSEVDLLEWLPVPEARARLSYARDADVLDDFASGPADTVPCILLRHSGAGSKGGWPADDLLRPLDAQGLRDAEVLARLLSCYAPRRVLSSAAERCVATVQPYAARAGVAIEIEPALTDSPGGGAPPDAMLLARQLIEELVSGPVSAVVCAHGENLPMLLDWACAWLGTKVPDSPQLAKGAFWVLHIDRGTAVSAERYQPSPA
;
A
#
# COMPACT_ATOMS: atom_id res chain seq x y z
N MET A 1 13.61 -20.65 6.50
CA MET A 1 14.01 -19.83 7.66
C MET A 1 12.92 -19.94 8.69
N ASP A 2 13.25 -20.31 9.88
CA ASP A 2 12.45 -20.94 10.93
C ASP A 2 11.32 -20.04 11.44
N ASP A 3 10.10 -20.54 11.51
CA ASP A 3 8.89 -19.86 12.01
C ASP A 3 9.04 -19.45 13.50
N ALA A 4 9.89 -20.14 14.26
CA ALA A 4 10.22 -19.85 15.64
C ALA A 4 11.05 -18.54 15.76
N ALA A 5 11.96 -18.26 14.83
CA ALA A 5 12.79 -17.06 14.83
C ALA A 5 11.96 -15.79 14.50
N ARG A 6 10.86 -15.92 13.75
CA ARG A 6 9.95 -14.80 13.46
C ARG A 6 9.10 -14.39 14.68
N ARG A 7 8.79 -15.32 15.59
CA ARG A 7 7.95 -15.03 16.77
C ARG A 7 8.65 -14.16 17.82
N ASP A 8 9.97 -14.10 17.82
CA ASP A 8 10.73 -13.28 18.76
C ASP A 8 11.17 -11.92 18.19
N GLU A 9 10.92 -11.67 16.91
CA GLU A 9 11.26 -10.43 16.24
C GLU A 9 10.28 -9.30 16.59
N ILE A 10 10.82 -8.13 16.94
CA ILE A 10 10.01 -6.92 17.14
C ILE A 10 9.73 -6.33 15.75
N ARG A 11 8.47 -6.42 15.29
CA ARG A 11 8.01 -5.76 14.08
C ARG A 11 7.62 -4.32 14.38
N ALA A 12 8.00 -3.43 13.47
CA ALA A 12 7.69 -2.01 13.54
C ALA A 12 7.53 -1.45 12.12
N ALA A 13 6.86 -0.31 12.01
CA ALA A 13 6.68 0.36 10.75
C ALA A 13 6.70 1.89 10.94
N GLY A 14 7.05 2.62 9.89
CA GLY A 14 7.10 4.08 9.91
C GLY A 14 7.21 4.67 8.52
N CYS A 15 7.40 5.98 8.43
CA CYS A 15 7.48 6.66 7.17
C CYS A 15 8.61 7.69 7.12
N VAL A 16 9.08 7.95 5.90
CA VAL A 16 9.63 9.26 5.55
C VAL A 16 8.43 10.13 5.18
N LEU A 17 7.91 10.86 6.18
CA LEU A 17 6.82 11.81 5.97
C LEU A 17 7.39 13.06 5.30
N TRP A 18 6.91 13.39 4.09
CA TRP A 18 7.42 14.48 3.31
C TRP A 18 6.32 15.43 2.84
N ARG A 19 6.73 16.67 2.51
CA ARG A 19 5.88 17.68 1.87
C ARG A 19 6.68 18.45 0.81
N PRO A 20 6.04 19.10 -0.17
CA PRO A 20 6.73 20.01 -1.08
C PRO A 20 7.41 21.13 -0.30
N GLY A 21 8.71 21.34 -0.54
CA GLY A 21 9.46 22.50 -0.06
C GLY A 21 9.68 23.54 -1.15
N ALA A 22 10.42 24.61 -0.84
CA ALA A 22 10.66 25.69 -1.79
C ALA A 22 11.53 25.27 -2.99
N ARG A 23 12.44 24.34 -2.81
CA ARG A 23 13.34 23.77 -3.84
C ARG A 23 13.29 22.25 -3.85
N ASP A 24 13.52 21.65 -2.69
CA ASP A 24 13.56 20.21 -2.46
C ASP A 24 12.44 19.78 -1.50
N PRO A 25 12.05 18.51 -1.47
CA PRO A 25 11.14 18.01 -0.48
C PRO A 25 11.66 18.28 0.94
N GLU A 26 10.77 18.71 1.83
CA GLU A 26 11.01 18.73 3.26
C GLU A 26 10.49 17.44 3.88
N VAL A 27 11.23 16.90 4.84
CA VAL A 27 10.86 15.69 5.57
C VAL A 27 10.70 15.97 7.05
N ALA A 28 9.77 15.30 7.68
CA ALA A 28 9.49 15.41 9.10
C ALA A 28 10.44 14.52 9.89
N LEU A 29 11.12 15.11 10.87
CA LEU A 29 11.85 14.39 11.91
C LEU A 29 11.18 14.63 13.25
N VAL A 30 11.16 13.60 14.09
CA VAL A 30 10.64 13.65 15.46
C VAL A 30 11.78 13.57 16.47
N HIS A 31 11.73 14.43 17.50
CA HIS A 31 12.62 14.36 18.65
C HIS A 31 11.95 13.64 19.80
N ARG A 32 12.69 12.75 20.45
CA ARG A 32 12.20 11.98 21.60
C ARG A 32 13.03 12.32 22.82
N SER A 33 12.49 13.19 23.70
CA SER A 33 13.20 13.69 24.89
C SER A 33 13.74 12.58 25.78
N ARG A 34 13.01 11.46 25.93
CA ARG A 34 13.44 10.30 26.74
C ARG A 34 14.79 9.71 26.28
N TYR A 35 15.08 9.80 24.97
CA TYR A 35 16.29 9.23 24.37
C TYR A 35 17.28 10.32 23.91
N GLY A 36 16.84 11.57 23.84
CA GLY A 36 17.62 12.70 23.32
C GLY A 36 17.99 12.51 21.85
N ASP A 37 17.12 11.89 21.07
CA ASP A 37 17.41 11.52 19.66
C ASP A 37 16.41 12.08 18.66
N TRP A 38 16.89 12.27 17.42
CA TRP A 38 16.10 12.62 16.25
C TRP A 38 15.96 11.40 15.34
N THR A 39 14.73 11.05 14.98
CA THR A 39 14.42 9.87 14.18
C THR A 39 13.32 10.15 13.14
N LEU A 40 13.19 9.25 12.17
CA LEU A 40 11.98 9.15 11.36
C LEU A 40 10.81 8.66 12.24
N PRO A 41 9.58 9.16 12.02
CA PRO A 41 8.41 8.71 12.77
C PRO A 41 8.11 7.24 12.51
N LYS A 42 7.98 6.43 13.59
CA LYS A 42 7.80 4.97 13.53
C LYS A 42 7.52 4.37 14.90
N GLY A 43 6.77 3.30 14.93
CA GLY A 43 6.58 2.54 16.15
C GLY A 43 6.32 1.05 15.93
N LYS A 44 5.92 0.34 16.97
CA LYS A 44 5.73 -1.11 16.95
C LYS A 44 4.38 -1.48 16.37
N CYS A 45 4.37 -2.59 15.60
CA CYS A 45 3.10 -3.19 15.24
C CYS A 45 2.39 -3.73 16.49
N GLU A 46 1.10 -3.46 16.59
CA GLU A 46 0.23 -4.09 17.57
C GLU A 46 -0.07 -5.55 17.19
N PRO A 47 -0.48 -6.40 18.14
CA PRO A 47 -0.85 -7.77 17.81
C PRO A 47 -1.96 -7.83 16.75
N GLY A 48 -1.68 -8.50 15.63
CA GLY A 48 -2.61 -8.63 14.51
C GLY A 48 -2.70 -7.40 13.59
N GLU A 49 -1.94 -6.34 13.86
CA GLU A 49 -1.89 -5.16 13.01
C GLU A 49 -1.00 -5.40 11.77
N HIS A 50 -1.45 -4.94 10.63
CA HIS A 50 -0.64 -4.98 9.41
C HIS A 50 0.35 -3.81 9.38
N ALA A 51 1.57 -4.03 8.85
CA ALA A 51 2.62 -3.01 8.83
C ALA A 51 2.23 -1.70 8.11
N LEU A 52 1.35 -1.76 7.10
CA LEU A 52 0.79 -0.56 6.45
C LEU A 52 -0.07 0.26 7.42
N GLU A 53 -0.92 -0.41 8.22
CA GLU A 53 -1.76 0.26 9.24
C GLU A 53 -0.89 0.86 10.34
N THR A 54 0.10 0.09 10.82
CA THR A 54 1.09 0.58 11.80
C THR A 54 1.79 1.85 11.32
N ALA A 55 2.27 1.86 10.07
CA ALA A 55 2.98 3.02 9.51
C ALA A 55 2.10 4.28 9.52
N VAL A 56 0.83 4.16 9.12
CA VAL A 56 -0.13 5.28 9.11
C VAL A 56 -0.47 5.73 10.54
N ARG A 57 -0.76 4.79 11.44
CA ARG A 57 -1.11 5.08 12.85
C ARG A 57 0.04 5.77 13.57
N GLU A 58 1.23 5.20 13.53
CA GLU A 58 2.40 5.74 14.26
C GLU A 58 2.79 7.13 13.78
N VAL A 59 2.74 7.37 12.45
CA VAL A 59 2.99 8.73 11.93
C VAL A 59 1.94 9.71 12.44
N ALA A 60 0.66 9.32 12.47
CA ALA A 60 -0.39 10.19 12.97
C ALA A 60 -0.24 10.46 14.49
N GLU A 61 0.14 9.45 15.28
CA GLU A 61 0.36 9.58 16.73
C GLU A 61 1.59 10.44 17.06
N GLU A 62 2.71 10.21 16.36
CA GLU A 62 3.96 10.92 16.62
C GLU A 62 4.01 12.33 16.02
N THR A 63 3.24 12.62 14.95
CA THR A 63 3.32 13.91 14.23
C THR A 63 2.03 14.72 14.22
N GLY A 64 0.88 14.12 14.56
CA GLY A 64 -0.44 14.73 14.40
C GLY A 64 -0.92 14.81 12.93
N VAL A 65 -0.19 14.23 11.97
CA VAL A 65 -0.48 14.32 10.55
C VAL A 65 -1.08 13.01 10.03
N ALA A 66 -2.33 13.08 9.54
CA ALA A 66 -2.90 11.97 8.77
C ALA A 66 -2.20 11.85 7.42
N VAL A 67 -1.82 10.63 7.02
CA VAL A 67 -0.97 10.40 5.85
C VAL A 67 -1.56 9.42 4.85
N VAL A 68 -1.07 9.53 3.60
CA VAL A 68 -1.26 8.54 2.53
C VAL A 68 0.12 7.99 2.17
N LEU A 69 0.22 6.67 2.08
CA LEU A 69 1.46 5.97 1.75
C LEU A 69 1.79 6.10 0.25
N GLY A 70 3.04 6.28 -0.04
CA GLY A 70 3.68 6.13 -1.33
C GLY A 70 4.49 4.83 -1.41
N ARG A 71 5.55 4.81 -2.21
CA ARG A 71 6.39 3.65 -2.42
C ARG A 71 7.05 3.15 -1.13
N ARG A 72 7.23 1.85 -1.03
CA ARG A 72 8.01 1.23 0.05
C ARG A 72 9.48 1.62 -0.08
N LEU A 73 10.08 1.86 1.06
CA LEU A 73 11.50 2.15 1.21
C LEU A 73 12.22 0.94 1.83
N ARG A 74 13.53 1.02 1.92
CA ARG A 74 14.32 -0.03 2.56
C ARG A 74 13.92 -0.22 4.02
N SER A 75 13.87 -1.45 4.46
CA SER A 75 13.68 -1.81 5.86
C SER A 75 15.01 -1.72 6.62
N THR A 76 14.93 -1.39 7.90
CA THR A 76 16.09 -1.45 8.79
C THR A 76 16.00 -2.65 9.74
N ARG A 77 17.14 -3.25 10.06
CA ARG A 77 17.23 -4.37 11.01
C ARG A 77 18.35 -4.10 12.02
N TYR A 78 18.02 -4.21 13.31
CA TYR A 78 18.97 -4.00 14.39
C TYR A 78 18.55 -4.72 15.67
N GLN A 79 19.49 -4.89 16.62
CA GLN A 79 19.19 -5.48 17.92
C GLN A 79 18.61 -4.44 18.88
N ARG A 80 17.55 -4.82 19.61
CA ARG A 80 17.01 -4.06 20.75
C ARG A 80 17.00 -4.95 21.99
N GLY A 81 18.04 -4.82 22.81
CA GLY A 81 18.35 -5.83 23.82
C GLY A 81 18.70 -7.15 23.14
N GLU A 82 18.09 -8.24 23.59
CA GLU A 82 18.32 -9.58 23.03
C GLU A 82 17.46 -9.90 21.79
N ARG A 83 16.51 -9.03 21.44
CA ARG A 83 15.54 -9.27 20.35
C ARG A 83 15.90 -8.50 19.07
N PRO A 84 15.87 -9.15 17.90
CA PRO A 84 15.98 -8.44 16.65
C PRO A 84 14.74 -7.55 16.46
N LYS A 85 14.96 -6.32 15.95
CA LYS A 85 13.91 -5.40 15.53
C LYS A 85 14.03 -5.14 14.06
N VAL A 86 12.91 -5.29 13.34
CA VAL A 86 12.78 -4.90 11.93
C VAL A 86 11.79 -3.75 11.84
N VAL A 87 12.16 -2.73 11.10
CA VAL A 87 11.30 -1.58 10.81
C VAL A 87 11.13 -1.46 9.31
N ASP A 88 9.89 -1.57 8.84
CA ASP A 88 9.52 -1.33 7.47
C ASP A 88 9.15 0.14 7.27
N TYR A 89 9.57 0.74 6.14
CA TYR A 89 9.33 2.16 5.87
C TYR A 89 8.67 2.38 4.51
N TRP A 90 7.88 3.45 4.44
CA TRP A 90 7.27 3.98 3.21
C TRP A 90 7.55 5.48 3.09
N ALA A 91 7.61 5.99 1.87
CA ALA A 91 7.37 7.40 1.64
C ALA A 91 5.91 7.69 2.01
N ALA A 92 5.64 8.84 2.63
CA ALA A 92 4.27 9.22 2.96
C ALA A 92 4.10 10.73 2.84
N ARG A 93 2.93 11.16 2.40
CA ARG A 93 2.56 12.57 2.34
C ARG A 93 1.31 12.84 3.17
N PRO A 94 1.07 14.08 3.61
CA PRO A 94 -0.18 14.46 4.25
C PRO A 94 -1.39 14.06 3.39
N ALA A 95 -2.41 13.49 4.02
CA ALA A 95 -3.65 13.09 3.34
C ALA A 95 -4.42 14.30 2.78
N VAL A 96 -4.29 15.45 3.43
CA VAL A 96 -4.86 16.72 2.99
C VAL A 96 -3.73 17.67 2.62
N ALA A 97 -3.79 18.23 1.42
CA ALA A 97 -2.83 19.22 0.97
C ALA A 97 -3.01 20.56 1.72
N GLY A 98 -1.92 21.26 1.96
CA GLY A 98 -1.93 22.58 2.60
C GLY A 98 -1.28 22.60 3.98
N PRO A 99 -1.43 23.71 4.74
CA PRO A 99 -0.87 23.84 6.07
C PRO A 99 -1.42 22.75 6.99
N GLN A 100 -0.52 22.03 7.64
CA GLN A 100 -0.89 21.04 8.66
C GLN A 100 -1.25 21.77 9.96
N ALA A 101 -2.14 21.19 10.77
CA ALA A 101 -2.38 21.64 12.14
C ALA A 101 -1.04 21.67 12.90
N GLY A 102 -0.85 22.64 13.79
CA GLY A 102 0.36 22.72 14.58
C GLY A 102 0.60 21.43 15.36
N PHE A 103 1.84 20.97 15.38
CA PHE A 103 2.23 19.82 16.19
C PHE A 103 1.96 20.09 17.70
N VAL A 104 1.40 19.11 18.38
CA VAL A 104 1.21 19.14 19.84
C VAL A 104 2.11 18.07 20.46
N PRO A 105 3.07 18.45 21.32
CA PRO A 105 3.91 17.48 22.02
C PRO A 105 3.09 16.42 22.78
N ASN A 106 3.60 15.20 22.79
CA ASN A 106 3.00 14.08 23.50
C ASN A 106 4.04 13.36 24.38
N SER A 107 3.68 12.22 24.97
CA SER A 107 4.57 11.48 25.88
C SER A 107 5.79 10.85 25.21
N GLU A 108 5.79 10.70 23.90
CA GLU A 108 6.86 10.06 23.12
C GLU A 108 7.69 11.07 22.32
N VAL A 109 7.03 12.10 21.76
CA VAL A 109 7.61 13.11 20.88
C VAL A 109 7.38 14.50 21.48
N ASP A 110 8.44 15.24 21.70
CA ASP A 110 8.39 16.62 22.24
C ASP A 110 8.60 17.70 21.16
N LEU A 111 9.31 17.38 20.03
CA LEU A 111 9.52 18.31 18.92
C LEU A 111 9.29 17.60 17.57
N LEU A 112 8.75 18.35 16.63
CA LEU A 112 8.63 17.99 15.22
C LEU A 112 9.29 19.08 14.36
N GLU A 113 10.26 18.69 13.54
CA GLU A 113 10.89 19.61 12.57
C GLU A 113 10.67 19.13 11.14
N TRP A 114 10.39 20.08 10.25
CA TRP A 114 10.36 19.87 8.81
C TRP A 114 11.65 20.45 8.23
N LEU A 115 12.46 19.59 7.63
CA LEU A 115 13.79 19.95 7.14
C LEU A 115 13.97 19.50 5.69
N PRO A 116 14.69 20.27 4.86
CA PRO A 116 15.19 19.79 3.58
C PRO A 116 15.99 18.49 3.78
N VAL A 117 15.94 17.58 2.80
CA VAL A 117 16.56 16.25 2.91
C VAL A 117 18.02 16.28 3.39
N PRO A 118 18.92 17.17 2.89
CA PRO A 118 20.31 17.20 3.37
C PRO A 118 20.44 17.61 4.85
N GLU A 119 19.60 18.54 5.32
CA GLU A 119 19.59 19.00 6.70
C GLU A 119 19.00 17.93 7.63
N ALA A 120 17.92 17.30 7.21
CA ALA A 120 17.32 16.17 7.92
C ALA A 120 18.32 15.02 8.08
N ARG A 121 19.07 14.69 7.01
CA ARG A 121 20.11 13.66 7.04
C ARG A 121 21.18 13.96 8.07
N ALA A 122 21.62 15.21 8.18
CA ALA A 122 22.63 15.64 9.15
C ALA A 122 22.09 15.65 10.59
N ARG A 123 20.78 15.86 10.76
CA ARG A 123 20.10 15.91 12.05
C ARG A 123 19.79 14.52 12.63
N LEU A 124 19.60 13.50 11.80
CA LEU A 124 19.26 12.13 12.22
C LEU A 124 20.34 11.55 13.14
N SER A 125 19.91 11.00 14.28
CA SER A 125 20.80 10.44 15.29
C SER A 125 21.38 9.06 14.91
N TYR A 126 20.80 8.37 13.91
CA TYR A 126 21.17 7.00 13.56
C TYR A 126 21.46 6.85 12.08
N ALA A 127 22.60 6.26 11.74
CA ALA A 127 22.99 5.98 10.36
C ALA A 127 21.95 5.15 9.59
N ARG A 128 21.29 4.18 10.26
CA ARG A 128 20.23 3.36 9.65
C ARG A 128 19.01 4.18 9.20
N ASP A 129 18.66 5.26 9.91
CA ASP A 129 17.56 6.15 9.55
C ASP A 129 18.01 7.07 8.40
N ALA A 130 19.27 7.50 8.39
CA ALA A 130 19.88 8.19 7.26
C ALA A 130 19.90 7.34 5.99
N ASP A 131 20.18 6.02 6.09
CA ASP A 131 20.11 5.10 4.96
C ASP A 131 18.69 4.99 4.36
N VAL A 132 17.64 5.07 5.19
CA VAL A 132 16.24 5.11 4.71
C VAL A 132 15.96 6.42 4.00
N LEU A 133 16.47 7.53 4.54
CA LEU A 133 16.32 8.84 3.92
C LEU A 133 17.09 8.94 2.59
N ASP A 134 18.27 8.32 2.49
CA ASP A 134 19.04 8.23 1.25
C ASP A 134 18.28 7.41 0.18
N ASP A 135 17.62 6.32 0.57
CA ASP A 135 16.75 5.55 -0.33
C ASP A 135 15.53 6.38 -0.79
N PHE A 136 14.91 7.15 0.12
CA PHE A 136 13.85 8.10 -0.26
C PHE A 136 14.36 9.12 -1.28
N ALA A 137 15.51 9.70 -1.05
CA ALA A 137 16.10 10.75 -1.91
C ALA A 137 16.58 10.21 -3.28
N SER A 138 16.83 8.90 -3.39
CA SER A 138 17.28 8.26 -4.65
C SER A 138 16.17 8.05 -5.69
N GLY A 139 14.89 8.24 -5.31
CA GLY A 139 13.75 8.05 -6.19
C GLY A 139 12.71 9.17 -6.04
N PRO A 140 11.60 9.10 -6.79
CA PRO A 140 10.54 10.10 -6.70
C PRO A 140 9.89 10.09 -5.32
N ALA A 141 9.67 11.27 -4.77
CA ALA A 141 8.97 11.44 -3.49
C ALA A 141 7.48 11.14 -3.62
N ASP A 142 6.85 11.63 -4.70
CA ASP A 142 5.43 11.38 -4.99
C ASP A 142 5.27 10.33 -6.08
N THR A 143 4.33 9.41 -5.88
CA THR A 143 4.00 8.36 -6.82
C THR A 143 2.49 8.12 -6.82
N VAL A 144 1.97 7.71 -7.98
CA VAL A 144 0.56 7.33 -8.13
C VAL A 144 0.44 5.82 -7.98
N PRO A 145 -0.27 5.29 -6.96
CA PRO A 145 -0.48 3.86 -6.83
C PRO A 145 -1.57 3.36 -7.79
N CYS A 146 -1.25 2.30 -8.54
CA CYS A 146 -2.21 1.44 -9.24
C CYS A 146 -2.22 0.08 -8.56
N ILE A 147 -3.37 -0.32 -8.01
CA ILE A 147 -3.52 -1.52 -7.19
C ILE A 147 -4.27 -2.58 -7.97
N LEU A 148 -3.67 -3.76 -8.14
CA LEU A 148 -4.29 -4.94 -8.74
C LEU A 148 -4.65 -5.93 -7.62
N LEU A 149 -5.95 -6.10 -7.35
CA LEU A 149 -6.47 -6.87 -6.23
C LEU A 149 -7.18 -8.13 -6.71
N ARG A 150 -6.83 -9.28 -6.16
CA ARG A 150 -7.63 -10.48 -6.32
C ARG A 150 -8.80 -10.48 -5.34
N HIS A 151 -10.02 -10.80 -5.81
CA HIS A 151 -11.18 -10.95 -4.93
C HIS A 151 -10.88 -11.88 -3.75
N SER A 152 -11.55 -11.66 -2.63
CA SER A 152 -11.43 -12.43 -1.39
C SER A 152 -12.08 -13.83 -1.51
N GLY A 153 -12.05 -14.61 -0.43
CA GLY A 153 -12.61 -15.96 -0.37
C GLY A 153 -14.08 -16.02 -0.77
N ALA A 154 -14.46 -16.94 -1.67
CA ALA A 154 -15.83 -17.09 -2.17
C ALA A 154 -16.22 -18.58 -2.31
N GLY A 155 -15.68 -19.43 -1.44
CA GLY A 155 -15.92 -20.87 -1.51
C GLY A 155 -15.42 -21.52 -2.80
N SER A 156 -15.95 -22.72 -3.13
CA SER A 156 -15.62 -23.43 -4.36
C SER A 156 -16.67 -23.21 -5.45
N LYS A 157 -16.22 -23.05 -6.70
CA LYS A 157 -17.11 -22.93 -7.87
C LYS A 157 -18.02 -24.15 -8.04
N GLY A 158 -17.49 -25.36 -7.83
CA GLY A 158 -18.26 -26.60 -7.97
C GLY A 158 -19.33 -26.82 -6.91
N GLY A 159 -19.30 -26.11 -5.80
CA GLY A 159 -20.33 -26.15 -4.74
C GLY A 159 -21.42 -25.08 -4.88
N TRP A 160 -21.33 -24.20 -5.89
CA TRP A 160 -22.29 -23.13 -6.12
C TRP A 160 -23.30 -23.53 -7.19
N PRO A 161 -24.64 -23.59 -6.89
CA PRO A 161 -25.64 -24.16 -7.80
C PRO A 161 -26.19 -23.18 -8.85
N ALA A 162 -25.83 -21.88 -8.73
CA ALA A 162 -26.32 -20.82 -9.62
C ALA A 162 -25.22 -20.29 -10.54
N ASP A 163 -25.50 -19.21 -11.25
CA ASP A 163 -24.49 -18.52 -12.07
C ASP A 163 -23.29 -18.10 -11.22
N ASP A 164 -22.08 -18.43 -11.67
CA ASP A 164 -20.82 -18.12 -10.97
C ASP A 164 -20.60 -16.62 -10.76
N LEU A 165 -21.19 -15.77 -11.59
CA LEU A 165 -21.15 -14.31 -11.40
C LEU A 165 -21.84 -13.88 -10.11
N LEU A 166 -22.87 -14.61 -9.69
CA LEU A 166 -23.65 -14.31 -8.48
C LEU A 166 -23.08 -15.00 -7.23
N ARG A 167 -21.95 -15.70 -7.33
CA ARG A 167 -21.34 -16.40 -6.19
C ARG A 167 -20.77 -15.38 -5.19
N PRO A 168 -21.30 -15.32 -3.94
CA PRO A 168 -20.90 -14.33 -2.94
C PRO A 168 -19.56 -14.68 -2.30
N LEU A 169 -19.03 -13.76 -1.52
CA LEU A 169 -17.94 -14.03 -0.58
C LEU A 169 -18.40 -15.04 0.49
N ASP A 170 -17.51 -15.91 0.89
CA ASP A 170 -17.70 -16.73 2.09
C ASP A 170 -17.43 -15.92 3.38
N ALA A 171 -17.66 -16.52 4.54
CA ALA A 171 -17.51 -15.84 5.81
C ALA A 171 -16.07 -15.32 6.06
N GLN A 172 -15.05 -16.02 5.56
CA GLN A 172 -13.66 -15.54 5.63
C GLN A 172 -13.44 -14.39 4.64
N GLY A 173 -13.94 -14.51 3.42
CA GLY A 173 -13.85 -13.48 2.41
C GLY A 173 -14.49 -12.14 2.83
N LEU A 174 -15.60 -12.19 3.58
CA LEU A 174 -16.19 -10.98 4.17
C LEU A 174 -15.28 -10.33 5.22
N ARG A 175 -14.65 -11.12 6.08
CA ARG A 175 -13.66 -10.60 7.04
C ARG A 175 -12.45 -10.01 6.34
N ASP A 176 -11.94 -10.69 5.32
CA ASP A 176 -10.80 -10.21 4.52
C ASP A 176 -11.13 -8.90 3.80
N ALA A 177 -12.37 -8.74 3.30
CA ALA A 177 -12.82 -7.49 2.67
C ALA A 177 -12.78 -6.29 3.63
N GLU A 178 -13.14 -6.50 4.91
CA GLU A 178 -13.03 -5.44 5.94
C GLU A 178 -11.57 -5.09 6.26
N VAL A 179 -10.67 -6.10 6.31
CA VAL A 179 -9.24 -5.85 6.45
C VAL A 179 -8.72 -5.08 5.24
N LEU A 180 -9.05 -5.53 4.03
CA LEU A 180 -8.67 -4.87 2.78
C LEU A 180 -9.13 -3.42 2.71
N ALA A 181 -10.32 -3.11 3.22
CA ALA A 181 -10.79 -1.73 3.27
C ALA A 181 -9.84 -0.83 4.08
N ARG A 182 -9.27 -1.32 5.18
CA ARG A 182 -8.27 -0.58 5.97
C ARG A 182 -6.94 -0.47 5.24
N LEU A 183 -6.45 -1.56 4.63
CA LEU A 183 -5.18 -1.57 3.88
C LEU A 183 -5.23 -0.65 2.66
N LEU A 184 -6.33 -0.69 1.90
CA LEU A 184 -6.55 0.22 0.77
C LEU A 184 -6.62 1.68 1.23
N SER A 185 -7.19 1.96 2.41
CA SER A 185 -7.22 3.31 2.97
C SER A 185 -5.83 3.89 3.21
N CYS A 186 -4.80 3.05 3.44
CA CYS A 186 -3.43 3.52 3.56
C CYS A 186 -2.90 4.18 2.28
N TYR A 187 -3.40 3.75 1.10
CA TYR A 187 -3.05 4.31 -0.22
C TYR A 187 -4.11 5.28 -0.77
N ALA A 188 -5.30 5.26 -0.20
CA ALA A 188 -6.45 6.09 -0.57
C ALA A 188 -6.72 6.16 -2.09
N PRO A 189 -6.90 5.02 -2.81
CA PRO A 189 -7.21 5.04 -4.24
C PRO A 189 -8.51 5.79 -4.51
N ARG A 190 -8.50 6.66 -5.52
CA ARG A 190 -9.61 7.54 -5.85
C ARG A 190 -10.59 6.94 -6.87
N ARG A 191 -10.17 5.91 -7.60
CA ARG A 191 -11.02 5.10 -8.47
C ARG A 191 -11.07 3.67 -7.96
N VAL A 192 -12.25 3.08 -7.97
CA VAL A 192 -12.46 1.68 -7.58
C VAL A 192 -13.14 0.98 -8.75
N LEU A 193 -12.39 0.12 -9.43
CA LEU A 193 -12.88 -0.63 -10.58
C LEU A 193 -13.05 -2.10 -10.18
N SER A 194 -14.10 -2.74 -10.64
CA SER A 194 -14.40 -4.13 -10.31
C SER A 194 -14.93 -4.90 -11.50
N SER A 195 -14.53 -6.17 -11.62
CA SER A 195 -15.28 -7.15 -12.38
C SER A 195 -16.75 -7.16 -11.95
N ALA A 196 -17.67 -7.50 -12.85
CA ALA A 196 -19.11 -7.59 -12.58
C ALA A 196 -19.47 -8.74 -11.61
N ALA A 197 -18.55 -9.64 -11.28
CA ALA A 197 -18.81 -10.75 -10.37
C ALA A 197 -19.06 -10.25 -8.92
N GLU A 198 -20.11 -10.74 -8.28
CA GLU A 198 -20.54 -10.37 -6.92
C GLU A 198 -19.37 -10.42 -5.92
N ARG A 199 -18.53 -11.45 -5.97
CA ARG A 199 -17.36 -11.61 -5.10
C ARG A 199 -16.31 -10.50 -5.27
N CYS A 200 -16.16 -9.94 -6.49
CA CYS A 200 -15.23 -8.84 -6.75
C CYS A 200 -15.81 -7.54 -6.19
N VAL A 201 -17.08 -7.25 -6.49
CA VAL A 201 -17.78 -6.07 -5.97
C VAL A 201 -17.79 -6.08 -4.45
N ALA A 202 -18.20 -7.20 -3.82
CA ALA A 202 -18.25 -7.34 -2.37
C ALA A 202 -16.86 -7.23 -1.69
N THR A 203 -15.76 -7.55 -2.40
CA THR A 203 -14.40 -7.39 -1.88
C THR A 203 -14.01 -5.92 -1.70
N VAL A 204 -14.42 -5.03 -2.63
CA VAL A 204 -14.05 -3.61 -2.59
C VAL A 204 -15.13 -2.71 -2.00
N GLN A 205 -16.35 -3.23 -1.82
CA GLN A 205 -17.48 -2.49 -1.29
C GLN A 205 -17.21 -1.81 0.08
N PRO A 206 -16.57 -2.47 1.08
CA PRO A 206 -16.29 -1.84 2.36
C PRO A 206 -15.34 -0.64 2.22
N TYR A 207 -14.33 -0.73 1.32
CA TYR A 207 -13.46 0.41 1.03
C TYR A 207 -14.22 1.54 0.33
N ALA A 208 -14.96 1.24 -0.74
CA ALA A 208 -15.70 2.22 -1.52
C ALA A 208 -16.70 3.00 -0.63
N ALA A 209 -17.42 2.30 0.24
CA ALA A 209 -18.33 2.91 1.21
C ALA A 209 -17.60 3.84 2.20
N ARG A 210 -16.45 3.40 2.73
CA ARG A 210 -15.63 4.19 3.68
C ARG A 210 -15.03 5.44 3.04
N ALA A 211 -14.56 5.31 1.79
CA ALA A 211 -13.94 6.41 1.04
C ALA A 211 -14.97 7.35 0.38
N GLY A 212 -16.25 6.97 0.33
CA GLY A 212 -17.29 7.73 -0.36
C GLY A 212 -17.11 7.77 -1.88
N VAL A 213 -16.55 6.71 -2.49
CA VAL A 213 -16.30 6.61 -3.93
C VAL A 213 -17.20 5.54 -4.55
N ALA A 214 -17.60 5.75 -5.81
CA ALA A 214 -18.40 4.77 -6.54
C ALA A 214 -17.53 3.60 -7.02
N ILE A 215 -18.13 2.41 -7.14
CA ILE A 215 -17.51 1.25 -7.80
C ILE A 215 -17.86 1.31 -9.29
N GLU A 216 -16.85 1.42 -10.13
CA GLU A 216 -16.94 1.35 -11.58
C GLU A 216 -16.96 -0.14 -11.98
N ILE A 217 -18.08 -0.61 -12.54
CA ILE A 217 -18.17 -1.99 -13.00
C ILE A 217 -17.60 -2.11 -14.41
N GLU A 218 -16.56 -2.93 -14.56
CA GLU A 218 -15.85 -3.15 -15.80
C GLU A 218 -16.04 -4.60 -16.29
N PRO A 219 -16.96 -4.84 -17.22
CA PRO A 219 -17.22 -6.18 -17.74
C PRO A 219 -15.98 -6.85 -18.36
N ALA A 220 -15.05 -6.06 -18.91
CA ALA A 220 -13.80 -6.55 -19.47
C ALA A 220 -12.87 -7.23 -18.43
N LEU A 221 -13.06 -6.96 -17.14
CA LEU A 221 -12.34 -7.60 -16.03
C LEU A 221 -12.98 -8.91 -15.59
N THR A 222 -14.15 -9.26 -16.15
CA THR A 222 -14.93 -10.44 -15.74
C THR A 222 -14.38 -11.69 -16.41
N ASP A 223 -14.14 -12.72 -15.61
CA ASP A 223 -13.74 -14.03 -16.14
C ASP A 223 -14.91 -14.71 -16.82
N SER A 224 -14.67 -15.27 -18.03
CA SER A 224 -15.73 -15.96 -18.78
C SER A 224 -15.93 -17.37 -18.27
N PRO A 225 -17.19 -17.88 -18.21
CA PRO A 225 -17.46 -19.28 -17.93
C PRO A 225 -16.77 -20.18 -18.98
N GLY A 226 -15.81 -20.97 -18.54
CA GLY A 226 -15.07 -21.88 -19.44
C GLY A 226 -13.62 -21.47 -19.75
N GLY A 227 -13.15 -20.35 -19.21
CA GLY A 227 -11.77 -19.88 -19.35
C GLY A 227 -11.53 -19.09 -20.65
N GLY A 228 -11.02 -17.91 -20.50
CA GLY A 228 -10.71 -16.98 -21.58
C GLY A 228 -11.80 -15.93 -21.82
N ALA A 229 -11.43 -14.67 -21.67
CA ALA A 229 -12.29 -13.55 -22.05
C ALA A 229 -12.45 -13.51 -23.58
N PRO A 230 -13.58 -13.01 -24.11
CA PRO A 230 -13.71 -12.73 -25.54
C PRO A 230 -12.57 -11.81 -26.03
N PRO A 231 -12.13 -11.89 -27.30
CA PRO A 231 -11.04 -11.06 -27.81
C PRO A 231 -11.22 -9.56 -27.56
N ASP A 232 -12.44 -9.07 -27.72
CA ASP A 232 -12.77 -7.65 -27.49
C ASP A 232 -12.65 -7.26 -26.02
N ALA A 233 -13.03 -8.14 -25.07
CA ALA A 233 -12.88 -7.90 -23.64
C ALA A 233 -11.41 -7.82 -23.22
N MET A 234 -10.55 -8.66 -23.81
CA MET A 234 -9.09 -8.61 -23.56
C MET A 234 -8.49 -7.29 -24.04
N LEU A 235 -8.89 -6.80 -25.22
CA LEU A 235 -8.44 -5.52 -25.75
C LEU A 235 -8.90 -4.36 -24.85
N LEU A 236 -10.16 -4.36 -24.43
CA LEU A 236 -10.72 -3.36 -23.53
C LEU A 236 -10.04 -3.38 -22.16
N ALA A 237 -9.80 -4.56 -21.58
CA ALA A 237 -9.08 -4.70 -20.31
C ALA A 237 -7.64 -4.17 -20.42
N ARG A 238 -6.96 -4.40 -21.53
CA ARG A 238 -5.63 -3.88 -21.80
C ARG A 238 -5.66 -2.35 -21.89
N GLN A 239 -6.55 -1.78 -22.69
CA GLN A 239 -6.71 -0.32 -22.81
C GLN A 239 -7.00 0.35 -21.46
N LEU A 240 -7.85 -0.28 -20.65
CA LEU A 240 -8.14 0.17 -19.30
C LEU A 240 -6.88 0.23 -18.41
N ILE A 241 -6.08 -0.84 -18.42
CA ILE A 241 -4.83 -0.87 -17.65
C ILE A 241 -3.86 0.20 -18.14
N GLU A 242 -3.68 0.35 -19.45
CA GLU A 242 -2.83 1.37 -20.06
C GLU A 242 -3.29 2.80 -19.68
N GLU A 243 -4.59 3.06 -19.66
CA GLU A 243 -5.18 4.32 -19.17
C GLU A 243 -4.84 4.56 -17.71
N LEU A 244 -5.11 3.56 -16.85
CA LEU A 244 -4.90 3.69 -15.38
C LEU A 244 -3.45 3.95 -15.01
N VAL A 245 -2.50 3.24 -15.65
CA VAL A 245 -1.07 3.39 -15.35
C VAL A 245 -0.44 4.64 -15.99
N SER A 246 -1.11 5.25 -16.98
CA SER A 246 -0.69 6.52 -17.58
C SER A 246 -1.29 7.74 -16.86
N GLY A 247 -2.38 7.53 -16.14
CA GLY A 247 -3.16 8.60 -15.52
C GLY A 247 -2.58 9.11 -14.20
N PRO A 248 -2.97 10.33 -13.80
CA PRO A 248 -2.53 10.93 -12.54
C PRO A 248 -3.38 10.50 -11.33
N VAL A 249 -4.34 9.60 -11.50
CA VAL A 249 -5.32 9.24 -10.48
C VAL A 249 -5.07 7.83 -9.98
N SER A 250 -4.90 7.69 -8.66
CA SER A 250 -4.74 6.40 -8.01
C SER A 250 -5.98 5.52 -8.16
N ALA A 251 -5.78 4.23 -8.42
CA ALA A 251 -6.85 3.28 -8.68
C ALA A 251 -6.64 1.94 -8.00
N VAL A 252 -7.74 1.25 -7.69
CA VAL A 252 -7.76 -0.17 -7.37
C VAL A 252 -8.64 -0.91 -8.39
N VAL A 253 -8.11 -2.00 -8.92
CA VAL A 253 -8.77 -2.89 -9.88
C VAL A 253 -8.97 -4.24 -9.21
N CYS A 254 -10.21 -4.62 -8.92
CA CYS A 254 -10.55 -5.92 -8.35
C CYS A 254 -10.97 -6.90 -9.44
N ALA A 255 -10.24 -8.01 -9.55
CA ALA A 255 -10.45 -8.99 -10.60
C ALA A 255 -10.16 -10.43 -10.12
N HIS A 256 -9.96 -11.36 -11.06
CA HIS A 256 -9.84 -12.79 -10.81
C HIS A 256 -8.38 -13.26 -10.89
N GLY A 257 -8.08 -14.39 -10.21
CA GLY A 257 -6.73 -14.95 -10.21
C GLY A 257 -6.23 -15.37 -11.59
N GLU A 258 -7.14 -15.64 -12.49
CA GLU A 258 -6.88 -16.09 -13.86
C GLU A 258 -6.41 -14.94 -14.76
N ASN A 259 -6.99 -13.73 -14.62
CA ASN A 259 -6.66 -12.59 -15.47
C ASN A 259 -5.64 -11.62 -14.87
N LEU A 260 -5.50 -11.57 -13.53
CA LEU A 260 -4.58 -10.63 -12.87
C LEU A 260 -3.11 -10.74 -13.30
N PRO A 261 -2.53 -11.94 -13.51
CA PRO A 261 -1.14 -12.03 -14.01
C PRO A 261 -0.96 -11.35 -15.37
N MET A 262 -1.96 -11.45 -16.26
CA MET A 262 -1.95 -10.81 -17.57
C MET A 262 -2.12 -9.28 -17.46
N LEU A 263 -3.01 -8.80 -16.56
CA LEU A 263 -3.16 -7.36 -16.29
C LEU A 263 -1.87 -6.76 -15.75
N LEU A 264 -1.18 -7.49 -14.86
CA LEU A 264 0.13 -7.08 -14.34
C LEU A 264 1.21 -7.06 -15.43
N ASP A 265 1.21 -8.05 -16.32
CA ASP A 265 2.15 -8.13 -17.45
C ASP A 265 1.97 -6.92 -18.38
N TRP A 266 0.74 -6.57 -18.76
CA TRP A 266 0.45 -5.40 -19.59
C TRP A 266 0.86 -4.08 -18.90
N ALA A 267 0.56 -3.94 -17.60
CA ALA A 267 0.99 -2.77 -16.84
C ALA A 267 2.52 -2.64 -16.82
N CYS A 268 3.23 -3.73 -16.53
CA CYS A 268 4.69 -3.75 -16.51
C CYS A 268 5.30 -3.48 -17.89
N ALA A 269 4.73 -4.06 -18.95
CA ALA A 269 5.17 -3.83 -20.34
C ALA A 269 4.99 -2.36 -20.74
N TRP A 270 3.84 -1.76 -20.42
CA TRP A 270 3.57 -0.34 -20.68
C TRP A 270 4.52 0.59 -19.93
N LEU A 271 4.80 0.28 -18.66
CA LEU A 271 5.67 1.05 -17.77
C LEU A 271 7.17 0.77 -17.99
N GLY A 272 7.53 -0.11 -18.93
CA GLY A 272 8.92 -0.46 -19.22
C GLY A 272 9.67 -1.18 -18.09
N THR A 273 8.95 -1.94 -17.26
CA THR A 273 9.53 -2.65 -16.10
C THR A 273 9.36 -4.17 -16.21
N LYS A 274 10.18 -4.90 -15.47
CA LYS A 274 10.10 -6.37 -15.42
C LYS A 274 8.91 -6.82 -14.57
N VAL A 275 8.16 -7.81 -15.05
CA VAL A 275 7.14 -8.50 -14.26
C VAL A 275 7.78 -9.19 -13.06
N PRO A 276 7.21 -9.09 -11.85
CA PRO A 276 7.69 -9.82 -10.69
C PRO A 276 7.74 -11.34 -10.92
N ASP A 277 8.73 -12.02 -10.35
CA ASP A 277 8.97 -13.46 -10.56
C ASP A 277 7.81 -14.38 -10.16
N SER A 278 6.89 -13.91 -9.30
CA SER A 278 5.70 -14.67 -8.85
C SER A 278 4.46 -13.77 -8.97
N PRO A 279 3.92 -13.57 -10.20
CA PRO A 279 2.83 -12.62 -10.45
C PRO A 279 1.48 -13.04 -9.87
N GLN A 280 1.30 -14.32 -9.52
CA GLN A 280 0.06 -14.85 -8.99
C GLN A 280 -0.24 -14.31 -7.60
N LEU A 281 -1.50 -14.02 -7.36
CA LEU A 281 -2.01 -13.56 -6.07
C LEU A 281 -2.87 -14.63 -5.39
N ALA A 282 -2.71 -14.81 -4.08
CA ALA A 282 -3.69 -15.50 -3.25
C ALA A 282 -5.01 -14.69 -3.21
N LYS A 283 -6.11 -15.31 -2.78
CA LYS A 283 -7.39 -14.60 -2.58
C LYS A 283 -7.22 -13.47 -1.56
N GLY A 284 -7.69 -12.28 -1.88
CA GLY A 284 -7.50 -11.07 -1.08
C GLY A 284 -6.11 -10.43 -1.16
N ALA A 285 -5.13 -11.08 -1.81
CA ALA A 285 -3.82 -10.44 -2.01
C ALA A 285 -3.87 -9.41 -3.14
N PHE A 286 -2.94 -8.46 -3.10
CA PHE A 286 -2.86 -7.38 -4.09
C PHE A 286 -1.42 -6.96 -4.39
N TRP A 287 -1.22 -6.48 -5.63
CA TRP A 287 -0.05 -5.73 -6.05
C TRP A 287 -0.32 -4.23 -5.95
N VAL A 288 0.68 -3.46 -5.55
CA VAL A 288 0.71 -2.00 -5.66
C VAL A 288 1.85 -1.63 -6.60
N LEU A 289 1.51 -1.07 -7.74
CA LEU A 289 2.47 -0.47 -8.67
C LEU A 289 2.55 1.01 -8.35
N HIS A 290 3.72 1.49 -7.96
CA HIS A 290 3.99 2.91 -7.76
C HIS A 290 4.54 3.52 -9.04
N ILE A 291 3.87 4.54 -9.55
CA ILE A 291 4.13 5.11 -10.87
C ILE A 291 4.55 6.57 -10.73
N ASP A 292 5.65 6.95 -11.37
CA ASP A 292 6.06 8.33 -11.58
C ASP A 292 6.19 8.62 -13.08
N ARG A 293 5.40 9.57 -13.60
CA ARG A 293 5.45 10.04 -15.00
C ARG A 293 5.49 8.93 -16.04
N GLY A 294 4.67 7.90 -15.85
CA GLY A 294 4.55 6.78 -16.79
C GLY A 294 5.68 5.74 -16.68
N THR A 295 6.45 5.75 -15.60
CA THR A 295 7.47 4.74 -15.29
C THR A 295 7.16 4.05 -13.97
N ALA A 296 7.26 2.73 -13.91
CA ALA A 296 7.14 2.01 -12.64
C ALA A 296 8.38 2.24 -11.77
N VAL A 297 8.13 2.68 -10.54
CA VAL A 297 9.19 2.90 -9.53
C VAL A 297 9.37 1.68 -8.66
N SER A 298 8.26 1.04 -8.25
CA SER A 298 8.25 -0.20 -7.47
C SER A 298 6.99 -1.01 -7.71
N ALA A 299 7.09 -2.31 -7.44
CA ALA A 299 5.95 -3.24 -7.39
C ALA A 299 6.00 -3.98 -6.05
N GLU A 300 4.94 -3.87 -5.27
CA GLU A 300 4.85 -4.38 -3.91
C GLU A 300 3.68 -5.34 -3.80
N ARG A 301 3.85 -6.45 -3.06
CA ARG A 301 2.79 -7.43 -2.85
C ARG A 301 2.40 -7.52 -1.39
N TYR A 302 1.08 -7.48 -1.14
CA TYR A 302 0.47 -7.56 0.18
C TYR A 302 -0.67 -8.57 0.23
N GLN A 303 -1.04 -8.96 1.43
CA GLN A 303 -2.19 -9.84 1.71
C GLN A 303 -2.88 -9.36 3.01
N PRO A 304 -4.17 -9.68 3.21
CA PRO A 304 -4.93 -9.18 4.35
C PRO A 304 -4.44 -9.70 5.71
N SER A 305 -3.76 -10.83 5.75
CA SER A 305 -3.14 -11.32 6.99
C SER A 305 -1.80 -10.64 7.22
N PRO A 306 -1.46 -10.24 8.45
CA PRO A 306 -0.12 -9.77 8.78
C PRO A 306 0.92 -10.86 8.46
N ALA A 307 2.08 -10.44 7.92
CA ALA A 307 3.16 -11.32 7.52
C ALA A 307 3.91 -11.90 8.72
#